data_64ee32bf8f2e89a35fbeda7f23920b37
#
_entry.id   64ee32bf8f2e89a35fbeda7f23920b37
#
_cell.length_a   1.000
_cell.length_b   1.000
_cell.length_c   1.000
_cell.angle_alpha   90.00
_cell.angle_beta   90.00
_cell.angle_gamma   90.00
#
_symmetry.space_group_name_H-M   'P 1'
#
loop_
_entity.id
_entity.type
_entity.pdbx_description
1 polymer ?
#
loop_
_entity_poly.entity_id
_entity_poly.type
_entity_poly.pdbx_seq_one_letter_code
_entity_poly.pdbx_strand_id
1 'polypeptide(L)'
;MDLVEFDFMRRALLAGALVGMAAPAVGIFIVQRRLSLMGDGIGHVAFAGVAAGLLLDVSPILSALAFAVAGAIAIELLRSNQRTQSDIALAVVFYGGIAGGVLLLGLGDVSTINLNSYLFGSVLTVSSTDLWLVSAVAACVVLVSFTLRKHLFAIAYDEEAARVSGLPVTPLNILMALLAALAIAATAKVVGILLVASMLVLPVATAQQLARSFRATTYASIGLGVAAAIGGLVIAFYADLFPAATIVLLSILAFVAASLISRIKLIG
;
A
#
# COMPACT_ATOMS: atom_id res chain seq x y z
N MET A 1 -2.45 -31.70 5.20
CA MET A 1 -3.50 -31.01 4.42
C MET A 1 -2.79 -30.06 3.50
N ASP A 2 -2.87 -30.29 2.19
CA ASP A 2 -2.14 -29.45 1.23
C ASP A 2 -2.85 -28.11 1.08
N LEU A 3 -2.15 -27.06 1.48
CA LEU A 3 -2.61 -25.65 1.44
C LEU A 3 -3.21 -25.28 0.05
N VAL A 4 -2.69 -25.92 -1.00
CA VAL A 4 -3.04 -25.66 -2.39
C VAL A 4 -4.33 -26.35 -2.85
N GLU A 5 -4.88 -27.27 -2.05
CA GLU A 5 -6.15 -27.93 -2.36
C GLU A 5 -7.36 -27.02 -2.17
N PHE A 6 -7.22 -25.99 -1.33
CA PHE A 6 -8.29 -25.03 -1.09
C PHE A 6 -8.29 -23.90 -2.12
N ASP A 7 -9.34 -23.79 -2.91
CA ASP A 7 -9.49 -22.75 -3.94
C ASP A 7 -9.36 -21.31 -3.39
N PHE A 8 -9.87 -21.05 -2.19
CA PHE A 8 -9.74 -19.74 -1.55
C PHE A 8 -8.29 -19.41 -1.21
N MET A 9 -7.50 -20.39 -0.77
CA MET A 9 -6.09 -20.20 -0.43
C MET A 9 -5.25 -19.92 -1.69
N ARG A 10 -5.50 -20.63 -2.78
CA ARG A 10 -4.84 -20.34 -4.07
C ARG A 10 -5.09 -18.91 -4.52
N ARG A 11 -6.35 -18.44 -4.42
CA ARG A 11 -6.70 -17.05 -4.75
C ARG A 11 -6.03 -16.06 -3.82
N ALA A 12 -6.00 -16.32 -2.51
CA ALA A 12 -5.36 -15.47 -1.54
C ALA A 12 -3.85 -15.37 -1.74
N LEU A 13 -3.16 -16.49 -2.02
CA LEU A 13 -1.73 -16.51 -2.30
C LEU A 13 -1.39 -15.75 -3.59
N LEU A 14 -2.19 -15.93 -4.66
CA LEU A 14 -2.01 -15.20 -5.91
C LEU A 14 -2.24 -13.70 -5.69
N ALA A 15 -3.33 -13.33 -5.03
CA ALA A 15 -3.60 -11.93 -4.72
C ALA A 15 -2.52 -11.32 -3.82
N GLY A 16 -2.07 -12.05 -2.78
CA GLY A 16 -0.98 -11.65 -1.91
C GLY A 16 0.34 -11.43 -2.65
N ALA A 17 0.69 -12.32 -3.59
CA ALA A 17 1.87 -12.17 -4.43
C ALA A 17 1.78 -10.92 -5.32
N LEU A 18 0.63 -10.68 -5.96
CA LEU A 18 0.40 -9.50 -6.79
C LEU A 18 0.50 -8.20 -5.99
N VAL A 19 -0.09 -8.18 -4.80
CA VAL A 19 0.02 -7.08 -3.85
C VAL A 19 1.46 -6.88 -3.40
N GLY A 20 2.15 -7.96 -3.02
CA GLY A 20 3.55 -7.95 -2.62
C GLY A 20 4.50 -7.45 -3.71
N MET A 21 4.09 -7.51 -4.99
CA MET A 21 4.79 -6.88 -6.11
C MET A 21 4.41 -5.42 -6.30
N ALA A 22 3.12 -5.11 -6.35
CA ALA A 22 2.60 -3.80 -6.72
C ALA A 22 2.90 -2.74 -5.65
N ALA A 23 2.72 -3.06 -4.36
CA ALA A 23 2.93 -2.11 -3.29
C ALA A 23 4.39 -1.62 -3.21
N PRO A 24 5.43 -2.47 -3.16
CA PRO A 24 6.80 -2.00 -3.16
C PRO A 24 7.24 -1.34 -4.48
N ALA A 25 6.63 -1.72 -5.62
CA ALA A 25 6.97 -1.13 -6.92
C ALA A 25 6.66 0.37 -6.99
N VAL A 26 5.62 0.83 -6.30
CA VAL A 26 5.33 2.27 -6.15
C VAL A 26 5.93 2.82 -4.86
N GLY A 27 5.97 2.01 -3.81
CA GLY A 27 6.47 2.39 -2.48
C GLY A 27 7.90 2.93 -2.51
N ILE A 28 8.76 2.41 -3.41
CA ILE A 28 10.13 2.87 -3.53
C ILE A 28 10.23 4.37 -3.85
N PHE A 29 9.34 4.91 -4.67
CA PHE A 29 9.33 6.34 -5.01
C PHE A 29 8.81 7.19 -3.84
N ILE A 30 7.81 6.67 -3.12
CA ILE A 30 7.21 7.32 -1.95
C ILE A 30 8.21 7.40 -0.79
N VAL A 31 8.88 6.29 -0.49
CA VAL A 31 9.91 6.22 0.57
C VAL A 31 11.11 7.11 0.23
N GLN A 32 11.54 7.13 -1.05
CA GLN A 32 12.63 7.99 -1.51
C GLN A 32 12.33 9.47 -1.30
N ARG A 33 11.06 9.87 -1.43
CA ARG A 33 10.58 11.24 -1.18
C ARG A 33 10.31 11.56 0.31
N ARG A 34 10.57 10.64 1.21
CA ARG A 34 10.27 10.74 2.65
C ARG A 34 8.77 10.92 2.94
N LEU A 35 7.91 10.38 2.09
CA LEU A 35 6.45 10.45 2.20
C LEU A 35 5.86 9.12 2.71
N SER A 36 6.58 8.41 3.60
CA SER A 36 6.19 7.09 4.08
C SER A 36 4.79 7.05 4.70
N LEU A 37 4.34 8.12 5.35
CA LEU A 37 3.00 8.25 5.94
C LEU A 37 1.89 8.51 4.92
N MET A 38 2.24 8.75 3.65
CA MET A 38 1.24 8.97 2.58
C MET A 38 0.33 7.76 2.40
N GLY A 39 0.91 6.55 2.52
CA GLY A 39 0.16 5.31 2.46
C GLY A 39 -0.90 5.20 3.54
N ASP A 40 -0.55 5.57 4.78
CA ASP A 40 -1.49 5.57 5.90
C ASP A 40 -2.60 6.60 5.70
N GLY A 41 -2.26 7.82 5.26
CA GLY A 41 -3.24 8.86 4.95
C GLY A 41 -4.28 8.40 3.92
N ILE A 42 -3.82 7.84 2.79
CA ILE A 42 -4.70 7.30 1.75
C ILE A 42 -5.50 6.11 2.27
N GLY A 43 -4.87 5.22 3.07
CA GLY A 43 -5.53 4.06 3.68
C GLY A 43 -6.72 4.46 4.56
N HIS A 44 -6.57 5.47 5.40
CA HIS A 44 -7.66 5.95 6.25
C HIS A 44 -8.78 6.65 5.47
N VAL A 45 -8.47 7.34 4.37
CA VAL A 45 -9.51 7.85 3.47
C VAL A 45 -10.21 6.70 2.73
N ALA A 46 -9.48 5.65 2.33
CA ALA A 46 -10.08 4.44 1.77
C ALA A 46 -11.01 3.74 2.78
N PHE A 47 -10.65 3.73 4.07
CA PHE A 47 -11.54 3.26 5.15
C PHE A 47 -12.85 4.06 5.20
N ALA A 48 -12.80 5.40 5.12
CA ALA A 48 -14.02 6.22 5.01
C ALA A 48 -14.82 5.83 3.75
N GLY A 49 -14.16 5.49 2.66
CA GLY A 49 -14.78 4.98 1.45
C GLY A 49 -15.48 3.64 1.65
N VAL A 50 -14.88 2.69 2.38
CA VAL A 50 -15.55 1.43 2.75
C VAL A 50 -16.79 1.70 3.59
N ALA A 51 -16.68 2.56 4.60
CA ALA A 51 -17.81 2.95 5.45
C ALA A 51 -18.94 3.57 4.63
N ALA A 52 -18.62 4.47 3.70
CA ALA A 52 -19.59 5.06 2.77
C ALA A 52 -20.23 4.00 1.87
N GLY A 53 -19.45 3.07 1.34
CA GLY A 53 -19.95 1.98 0.50
C GLY A 53 -20.92 1.07 1.22
N LEU A 54 -20.62 0.72 2.48
CA LEU A 54 -21.52 -0.08 3.33
C LEU A 54 -22.79 0.67 3.71
N LEU A 55 -22.69 1.98 3.98
CA LEU A 55 -23.83 2.82 4.33
C LEU A 55 -24.78 3.03 3.14
N LEU A 56 -24.26 3.18 1.93
CA LEU A 56 -25.02 3.45 0.71
C LEU A 56 -25.44 2.19 -0.07
N ASP A 57 -25.13 1.00 0.48
CA ASP A 57 -25.37 -0.32 -0.13
C ASP A 57 -24.79 -0.44 -1.55
N VAL A 58 -23.61 0.16 -1.74
CA VAL A 58 -22.82 0.02 -2.98
C VAL A 58 -21.55 -0.78 -2.71
N SER A 59 -20.84 -1.19 -3.78
CA SER A 59 -19.60 -1.96 -3.65
C SER A 59 -18.57 -1.24 -2.76
N PRO A 60 -18.21 -1.77 -1.56
CA PRO A 60 -17.27 -1.13 -0.65
C PRO A 60 -15.87 -0.97 -1.24
N ILE A 61 -15.46 -1.88 -2.14
CA ILE A 61 -14.15 -1.81 -2.81
C ILE A 61 -14.11 -0.64 -3.80
N LEU A 62 -15.17 -0.46 -4.60
CA LEU A 62 -15.23 0.66 -5.55
C LEU A 62 -15.32 2.00 -4.84
N SER A 63 -16.08 2.06 -3.74
CA SER A 63 -16.16 3.24 -2.90
C SER A 63 -14.80 3.54 -2.23
N ALA A 64 -14.12 2.53 -1.68
CA ALA A 64 -12.77 2.66 -1.14
C ALA A 64 -11.79 3.19 -2.18
N LEU A 65 -11.84 2.68 -3.41
CA LEU A 65 -11.00 3.14 -4.51
C LEU A 65 -11.26 4.61 -4.87
N ALA A 66 -12.52 5.00 -4.99
CA ALA A 66 -12.90 6.39 -5.29
C ALA A 66 -12.40 7.35 -4.19
N PHE A 67 -12.58 6.98 -2.92
CA PHE A 67 -12.11 7.77 -1.78
C PHE A 67 -10.58 7.79 -1.71
N ALA A 68 -9.90 6.66 -1.94
CA ALA A 68 -8.43 6.60 -1.97
C ALA A 68 -7.86 7.52 -3.05
N VAL A 69 -8.44 7.52 -4.25
CA VAL A 69 -8.07 8.43 -5.35
C VAL A 69 -8.31 9.88 -4.97
N ALA A 70 -9.48 10.20 -4.40
CA ALA A 70 -9.78 11.56 -3.93
C ALA A 70 -8.80 12.01 -2.84
N GLY A 71 -8.48 11.14 -1.88
CA GLY A 71 -7.49 11.40 -0.82
C GLY A 71 -6.09 11.63 -1.37
N ALA A 72 -5.66 10.82 -2.32
CA ALA A 72 -4.36 10.97 -2.99
C ALA A 72 -4.24 12.31 -3.72
N ILE A 73 -5.28 12.71 -4.44
CA ILE A 73 -5.35 14.02 -5.11
C ILE A 73 -5.36 15.14 -4.07
N ALA A 74 -6.14 15.01 -3.00
CA ALA A 74 -6.20 16.02 -1.93
C ALA A 74 -4.83 16.20 -1.26
N ILE A 75 -4.11 15.13 -0.94
CA ILE A 75 -2.75 15.20 -0.39
C ILE A 75 -1.84 16.01 -1.34
N GLU A 76 -1.86 15.68 -2.64
CA GLU A 76 -0.96 16.32 -3.58
C GLU A 76 -1.32 17.79 -3.83
N LEU A 77 -2.62 18.13 -3.88
CA LEU A 77 -3.07 19.51 -3.99
C LEU A 77 -2.70 20.36 -2.76
N LEU A 78 -2.87 19.79 -1.55
CA LEU A 78 -2.45 20.47 -0.32
C LEU A 78 -0.91 20.65 -0.27
N ARG A 79 -0.16 19.62 -0.71
CA ARG A 79 1.29 19.65 -0.78
C ARG A 79 1.83 20.63 -1.82
N SER A 80 1.18 20.74 -2.96
CA SER A 80 1.59 21.67 -4.02
C SER A 80 1.43 23.14 -3.63
N ASN A 81 0.63 23.40 -2.61
CA ASN A 81 0.50 24.74 -2.03
C ASN A 81 1.71 25.02 -1.12
N GLN A 82 2.61 25.90 -1.57
CA GLN A 82 3.84 26.28 -0.84
C GLN A 82 3.63 26.77 0.60
N ARG A 83 2.40 27.10 1.00
CA ARG A 83 2.05 27.53 2.35
C ARG A 83 1.84 26.38 3.33
N THR A 84 1.65 25.15 2.84
CA THR A 84 1.35 23.98 3.67
C THR A 84 2.55 23.04 3.68
N GLN A 85 3.07 22.74 4.88
CA GLN A 85 4.11 21.74 5.03
C GLN A 85 3.56 20.36 4.66
N SER A 86 4.38 19.51 4.02
CA SER A 86 3.97 18.18 3.56
C SER A 86 3.37 17.32 4.67
N ASP A 87 3.93 17.40 5.88
CA ASP A 87 3.45 16.62 7.02
C ASP A 87 2.06 17.07 7.50
N ILE A 88 1.79 18.38 7.42
CA ILE A 88 0.47 18.93 7.77
C ILE A 88 -0.58 18.48 6.76
N ALA A 89 -0.27 18.49 5.47
CA ALA A 89 -1.16 18.01 4.42
C ALA A 89 -1.52 16.52 4.65
N LEU A 90 -0.52 15.70 4.97
CA LEU A 90 -0.72 14.29 5.29
C LEU A 90 -1.58 14.12 6.54
N ALA A 91 -1.30 14.87 7.61
CA ALA A 91 -2.05 14.80 8.87
C ALA A 91 -3.54 15.19 8.69
N VAL A 92 -3.83 16.24 7.94
CA VAL A 92 -5.21 16.68 7.66
C VAL A 92 -6.01 15.58 6.96
N VAL A 93 -5.43 14.97 5.90
CA VAL A 93 -6.10 13.91 5.15
C VAL A 93 -6.22 12.64 5.98
N PHE A 94 -5.19 12.28 6.75
CA PHE A 94 -5.20 11.14 7.66
C PHE A 94 -6.30 11.24 8.72
N TYR A 95 -6.32 12.33 9.49
CA TYR A 95 -7.34 12.52 10.53
C TYR A 95 -8.73 12.74 9.94
N GLY A 96 -8.83 13.42 8.80
CA GLY A 96 -10.08 13.59 8.06
C GLY A 96 -10.65 12.25 7.60
N GLY A 97 -9.80 11.34 7.11
CA GLY A 97 -10.18 9.98 6.74
C GLY A 97 -10.71 9.16 7.92
N ILE A 98 -10.00 9.18 9.06
CA ILE A 98 -10.44 8.49 10.28
C ILE A 98 -11.77 9.05 10.76
N ALA A 99 -11.85 10.38 10.97
CA ALA A 99 -13.02 11.03 11.51
C ALA A 99 -14.24 10.84 10.59
N GLY A 100 -14.05 11.01 9.27
CA GLY A 100 -15.10 10.76 8.28
C GLY A 100 -15.59 9.32 8.28
N GLY A 101 -14.66 8.34 8.32
CA GLY A 101 -15.01 6.93 8.37
C GLY A 101 -15.80 6.54 9.63
N VAL A 102 -15.34 6.98 10.80
CA VAL A 102 -16.03 6.73 12.08
C VAL A 102 -17.42 7.38 12.10
N LEU A 103 -17.53 8.62 11.60
CA LEU A 103 -18.80 9.31 11.52
C LEU A 103 -19.79 8.58 10.59
N LEU A 104 -19.36 8.16 9.42
CA LEU A 104 -20.19 7.40 8.48
C LEU A 104 -20.68 6.08 9.08
N LEU A 105 -19.82 5.36 9.82
CA LEU A 105 -20.22 4.14 10.54
C LEU A 105 -21.27 4.42 11.63
N GLY A 106 -21.18 5.56 12.30
CA GLY A 106 -22.14 5.97 13.33
C GLY A 106 -23.50 6.38 12.78
N LEU A 107 -23.61 6.68 11.49
CA LEU A 107 -24.87 7.07 10.84
C LEU A 107 -25.72 5.87 10.37
N GLY A 108 -25.19 4.65 10.38
CA GLY A 108 -25.90 3.46 9.91
C GLY A 108 -25.64 2.21 10.77
N ASP A 109 -26.57 1.24 10.68
CA ASP A 109 -26.41 -0.10 11.29
C ASP A 109 -25.47 -0.98 10.44
N VAL A 110 -24.19 -0.58 10.41
CA VAL A 110 -23.18 -1.34 9.63
C VAL A 110 -22.76 -2.58 10.41
N SER A 111 -22.88 -3.76 9.78
CA SER A 111 -22.43 -5.01 10.37
C SER A 111 -20.93 -4.98 10.68
N THR A 112 -20.58 -5.13 11.96
CA THR A 112 -19.19 -5.13 12.44
C THR A 112 -18.34 -6.27 11.83
N ILE A 113 -18.98 -7.38 11.46
CA ILE A 113 -18.31 -8.55 10.84
C ILE A 113 -17.79 -8.17 9.45
N ASN A 114 -18.61 -7.50 8.64
CA ASN A 114 -18.20 -7.04 7.32
C ASN A 114 -17.07 -6.03 7.39
N LEU A 115 -17.17 -5.08 8.32
CA LEU A 115 -16.16 -4.06 8.52
C LEU A 115 -14.80 -4.65 8.90
N ASN A 116 -14.75 -5.60 9.84
CA ASN A 116 -13.51 -6.25 10.26
C ASN A 116 -12.78 -6.94 9.11
N SER A 117 -13.51 -7.56 8.17
CA SER A 117 -12.91 -8.19 6.99
C SER A 117 -12.20 -7.19 6.07
N TYR A 118 -12.70 -5.96 5.96
CA TYR A 118 -12.05 -4.91 5.17
C TYR A 118 -10.89 -4.24 5.92
N LEU A 119 -11.00 -4.10 7.25
CA LEU A 119 -9.95 -3.45 8.06
C LEU A 119 -8.69 -4.31 8.21
N PHE A 120 -8.90 -5.59 8.50
CA PHE A 120 -7.81 -6.54 8.83
C PHE A 120 -7.53 -7.57 7.74
N GLY A 121 -8.27 -7.50 6.63
CA GLY A 121 -8.19 -8.49 5.57
C GLY A 121 -8.81 -9.84 5.95
N SER A 122 -9.16 -10.62 4.96
CA SER A 122 -9.66 -11.98 5.15
C SER A 122 -9.29 -12.85 3.98
N VAL A 123 -8.54 -13.90 4.25
CA VAL A 123 -8.18 -14.91 3.23
C VAL A 123 -9.41 -15.63 2.68
N LEU A 124 -10.43 -15.83 3.55
CA LEU A 124 -11.62 -16.62 3.22
C LEU A 124 -12.59 -15.89 2.27
N THR A 125 -12.52 -14.55 2.19
CA THR A 125 -13.50 -13.73 1.47
C THR A 125 -13.05 -13.31 0.06
N VAL A 126 -11.87 -13.74 -0.40
CA VAL A 126 -11.34 -13.38 -1.73
C VAL A 126 -12.10 -14.13 -2.82
N SER A 127 -12.95 -13.42 -3.57
CA SER A 127 -13.69 -13.96 -4.70
C SER A 127 -12.86 -13.97 -6.00
N SER A 128 -13.33 -14.69 -7.02
CA SER A 128 -12.69 -14.67 -8.35
C SER A 128 -12.73 -13.27 -8.97
N THR A 129 -13.80 -12.53 -8.76
CA THR A 129 -13.94 -11.15 -9.24
C THR A 129 -12.93 -10.22 -8.59
N ASP A 130 -12.71 -10.39 -7.27
CA ASP A 130 -11.69 -9.61 -6.55
C ASP A 130 -10.28 -9.90 -7.08
N LEU A 131 -9.98 -11.17 -7.37
CA LEU A 131 -8.68 -11.56 -7.92
C LEU A 131 -8.43 -10.92 -9.29
N TRP A 132 -9.44 -10.86 -10.16
CA TRP A 132 -9.33 -10.17 -11.47
C TRP A 132 -9.08 -8.68 -11.29
N LEU A 133 -9.79 -8.02 -10.39
CA LEU A 133 -9.62 -6.60 -10.10
C LEU A 133 -8.21 -6.33 -9.53
N VAL A 134 -7.78 -7.10 -8.52
CA VAL A 134 -6.44 -6.99 -7.95
C VAL A 134 -5.36 -7.22 -9.01
N SER A 135 -5.55 -8.22 -9.89
CA SER A 135 -4.60 -8.53 -10.96
C SER A 135 -4.48 -7.38 -11.96
N ALA A 136 -5.61 -6.83 -12.40
CA ALA A 136 -5.62 -5.71 -13.34
C ALA A 136 -4.96 -4.45 -12.75
N VAL A 137 -5.29 -4.13 -11.49
CA VAL A 137 -4.69 -2.98 -10.79
C VAL A 137 -3.21 -3.20 -10.53
N ALA A 138 -2.80 -4.37 -10.04
CA ALA A 138 -1.40 -4.69 -9.81
C ALA A 138 -0.58 -4.63 -11.10
N ALA A 139 -1.10 -5.18 -12.20
CA ALA A 139 -0.47 -5.09 -13.51
C ALA A 139 -0.32 -3.63 -13.97
N CYS A 140 -1.37 -2.82 -13.82
CA CYS A 140 -1.33 -1.39 -14.14
C CYS A 140 -0.26 -0.67 -13.31
N VAL A 141 -0.25 -0.84 -11.98
CA VAL A 141 0.71 -0.21 -11.06
C VAL A 141 2.14 -0.60 -11.42
N VAL A 142 2.41 -1.89 -11.61
CA VAL A 142 3.73 -2.40 -11.97
C VAL A 142 4.15 -1.86 -13.33
N LEU A 143 3.31 -1.99 -14.36
CA LEU A 143 3.61 -1.53 -15.71
C LEU A 143 3.94 -0.04 -15.74
N VAL A 144 3.11 0.80 -15.15
CA VAL A 144 3.32 2.26 -15.11
C VAL A 144 4.57 2.61 -14.31
N SER A 145 4.77 2.00 -13.16
CA SER A 145 5.96 2.20 -12.32
C SER A 145 7.26 1.86 -13.05
N PHE A 146 7.28 0.77 -13.83
CA PHE A 146 8.47 0.35 -14.58
C PHE A 146 8.68 1.16 -15.87
N THR A 147 7.62 1.50 -16.61
CA THR A 147 7.73 2.30 -17.84
C THR A 147 8.18 3.73 -17.54
N LEU A 148 7.63 4.35 -16.50
CA LEU A 148 7.93 5.72 -16.11
C LEU A 148 9.03 5.82 -15.05
N ARG A 149 9.71 4.72 -14.71
CA ARG A 149 10.68 4.66 -13.61
C ARG A 149 11.75 5.75 -13.64
N LYS A 150 12.21 6.16 -14.84
CA LYS A 150 13.24 7.20 -14.99
C LYS A 150 12.72 8.57 -14.56
N HIS A 151 11.50 8.90 -14.95
CA HIS A 151 10.86 10.17 -14.62
C HIS A 151 10.45 10.20 -13.14
N LEU A 152 9.84 9.11 -12.65
CA LEU A 152 9.45 8.98 -11.24
C LEU A 152 10.68 9.00 -10.32
N PHE A 153 11.78 8.36 -10.72
CA PHE A 153 13.03 8.41 -9.97
C PHE A 153 13.64 9.81 -9.94
N ALA A 154 13.67 10.51 -11.07
CA ALA A 154 14.21 11.87 -11.14
C ALA A 154 13.49 12.80 -10.15
N ILE A 155 12.16 12.75 -10.13
CA ILE A 155 11.35 13.55 -9.20
C ILE A 155 11.51 13.08 -7.75
N ALA A 156 11.60 11.77 -7.53
CA ALA A 156 11.75 11.23 -6.19
C ALA A 156 13.12 11.54 -5.57
N TYR A 157 14.14 11.73 -6.41
CA TYR A 157 15.50 12.07 -5.98
C TYR A 157 15.68 13.56 -5.73
N ASP A 158 15.29 14.40 -6.70
CA ASP A 158 15.37 15.85 -6.62
C ASP A 158 14.27 16.51 -7.48
N GLU A 159 13.24 17.00 -6.80
CA GLU A 159 12.07 17.61 -7.45
C GLU A 159 12.42 18.93 -8.14
N GLU A 160 13.33 19.74 -7.56
CA GLU A 160 13.71 21.03 -8.13
C GLU A 160 14.56 20.83 -9.39
N ALA A 161 15.54 19.93 -9.34
CA ALA A 161 16.36 19.62 -10.52
C ALA A 161 15.50 19.01 -11.65
N ALA A 162 14.53 18.16 -11.32
CA ALA A 162 13.59 17.61 -12.29
C ALA A 162 12.74 18.70 -12.95
N ARG A 163 12.30 19.69 -12.19
CA ARG A 163 11.54 20.86 -12.69
C ARG A 163 12.36 21.74 -13.61
N VAL A 164 13.60 22.03 -13.24
CA VAL A 164 14.52 22.81 -14.08
C VAL A 164 14.88 22.07 -15.36
N SER A 165 14.92 20.73 -15.33
CA SER A 165 15.14 19.87 -16.50
C SER A 165 13.92 19.77 -17.43
N GLY A 166 12.82 20.48 -17.15
CA GLY A 166 11.61 20.51 -17.98
C GLY A 166 10.66 19.34 -17.78
N LEU A 167 10.84 18.52 -16.74
CA LEU A 167 9.89 17.44 -16.44
C LEU A 167 8.57 18.02 -15.89
N PRO A 168 7.43 17.44 -16.28
CA PRO A 168 6.11 17.85 -15.75
C PRO A 168 5.93 17.29 -14.31
N VAL A 169 6.51 17.99 -13.33
CA VAL A 169 6.59 17.53 -11.94
C VAL A 169 5.21 17.30 -11.32
N THR A 170 4.29 18.27 -11.43
CA THR A 170 2.96 18.17 -10.82
C THR A 170 2.15 16.98 -11.32
N PRO A 171 1.98 16.73 -12.64
CA PRO A 171 1.26 15.54 -13.09
C PRO A 171 1.95 14.24 -12.72
N LEU A 172 3.28 14.19 -12.67
CA LEU A 172 3.99 12.98 -12.25
C LEU A 172 3.86 12.72 -10.73
N ASN A 173 3.77 13.76 -9.91
CA ASN A 173 3.47 13.65 -8.49
C ASN A 173 2.05 13.12 -8.26
N ILE A 174 1.07 13.68 -8.98
CA ILE A 174 -0.32 13.18 -8.94
C ILE A 174 -0.37 11.72 -9.39
N LEU A 175 0.32 11.38 -10.47
CA LEU A 175 0.39 9.98 -10.94
C LEU A 175 0.96 9.06 -9.88
N MET A 176 2.04 9.45 -9.19
CA MET A 176 2.64 8.66 -8.11
C MET A 176 1.65 8.45 -6.95
N ALA A 177 0.92 9.50 -6.57
CA ALA A 177 -0.12 9.43 -5.55
C ALA A 177 -1.28 8.53 -5.97
N LEU A 178 -1.69 8.60 -7.24
CA LEU A 178 -2.72 7.73 -7.81
C LEU A 178 -2.29 6.26 -7.84
N LEU A 179 -1.04 5.97 -8.23
CA LEU A 179 -0.51 4.60 -8.19
C LEU A 179 -0.49 4.03 -6.77
N ALA A 180 -0.17 4.87 -5.77
CA ALA A 180 -0.27 4.46 -4.37
C ALA A 180 -1.72 4.18 -3.96
N ALA A 181 -2.66 5.04 -4.32
CA ALA A 181 -4.07 4.85 -4.02
C ALA A 181 -4.63 3.57 -4.66
N LEU A 182 -4.26 3.29 -5.92
CA LEU A 182 -4.62 2.06 -6.62
C LEU A 182 -4.04 0.83 -5.90
N ALA A 183 -2.76 0.86 -5.55
CA ALA A 183 -2.12 -0.22 -4.81
C ALA A 183 -2.82 -0.48 -3.47
N ILE A 184 -3.12 0.58 -2.70
CA ILE A 184 -3.80 0.48 -1.41
C ILE A 184 -5.21 -0.09 -1.56
N ALA A 185 -6.01 0.43 -2.49
CA ALA A 185 -7.38 -0.04 -2.70
C ALA A 185 -7.43 -1.51 -3.17
N ALA A 186 -6.52 -1.92 -4.04
CA ALA A 186 -6.42 -3.31 -4.50
C ALA A 186 -6.07 -4.28 -3.36
N THR A 187 -5.28 -3.83 -2.39
CA THR A 187 -4.82 -4.67 -1.28
C THR A 187 -5.81 -4.77 -0.13
N ALA A 188 -6.79 -3.88 -0.09
CA ALA A 188 -7.72 -3.70 1.02
C ALA A 188 -8.38 -5.00 1.49
N LYS A 189 -8.78 -5.86 0.57
CA LYS A 189 -9.48 -7.12 0.89
C LYS A 189 -8.56 -8.25 1.33
N VAL A 190 -7.32 -8.28 0.86
CA VAL A 190 -6.36 -9.36 1.14
C VAL A 190 -5.56 -9.09 2.41
N VAL A 191 -5.00 -7.88 2.51
CA VAL A 191 -4.11 -7.47 3.61
C VAL A 191 -4.85 -6.59 4.63
N GLY A 192 -6.00 -6.02 4.25
CA GLY A 192 -6.74 -5.06 5.08
C GLY A 192 -6.23 -3.62 4.91
N ILE A 193 -7.16 -2.68 4.98
CA ILE A 193 -6.88 -1.25 4.72
C ILE A 193 -5.91 -0.66 5.74
N LEU A 194 -6.04 -1.03 7.01
CA LEU A 194 -5.24 -0.43 8.09
C LEU A 194 -3.74 -0.79 8.02
N LEU A 195 -3.39 -1.91 7.38
CA LEU A 195 -2.03 -2.43 7.39
C LEU A 195 -1.36 -2.41 6.00
N VAL A 196 -2.11 -1.96 4.98
CA VAL A 196 -1.62 -1.91 3.59
C VAL A 196 -0.41 -0.99 3.42
N ALA A 197 -0.41 0.16 4.11
CA ALA A 197 0.69 1.11 4.02
C ALA A 197 2.03 0.50 4.43
N SER A 198 2.02 -0.47 5.35
CA SER A 198 3.22 -1.20 5.74
C SER A 198 3.86 -1.95 4.57
N MET A 199 3.07 -2.50 3.64
CA MET A 199 3.56 -3.20 2.44
C MET A 199 4.19 -2.25 1.42
N LEU A 200 3.82 -0.97 1.42
CA LEU A 200 4.47 0.06 0.61
C LEU A 200 5.84 0.44 1.17
N VAL A 201 5.99 0.43 2.50
CA VAL A 201 7.15 1.03 3.19
C VAL A 201 8.16 -0.02 3.65
N LEU A 202 7.74 -1.05 4.40
CA LEU A 202 8.64 -1.97 5.08
C LEU A 202 9.53 -2.78 4.14
N PRO A 203 9.04 -3.38 3.03
CA PRO A 203 9.91 -4.10 2.10
C PRO A 203 10.95 -3.18 1.44
N VAL A 204 10.56 -1.93 1.15
CA VAL A 204 11.46 -0.92 0.58
C VAL A 204 12.53 -0.51 1.60
N ALA A 205 12.12 -0.17 2.82
CA ALA A 205 13.04 0.20 3.89
C ALA A 205 14.03 -0.93 4.22
N THR A 206 13.57 -2.19 4.20
CA THR A 206 14.41 -3.38 4.36
C THR A 206 15.41 -3.50 3.22
N ALA A 207 14.96 -3.35 1.97
CA ALA A 207 15.82 -3.43 0.80
C ALA A 207 16.88 -2.32 0.79
N GLN A 208 16.55 -1.11 1.25
CA GLN A 208 17.50 0.01 1.37
C GLN A 208 18.66 -0.28 2.34
N GLN A 209 18.45 -1.13 3.35
CA GLN A 209 19.53 -1.55 4.27
C GLN A 209 20.54 -2.50 3.60
N LEU A 210 20.11 -3.25 2.59
CA LEU A 210 20.88 -4.33 1.98
C LEU A 210 21.45 -3.96 0.60
N ALA A 211 20.73 -3.16 -0.18
CA ALA A 211 21.04 -2.85 -1.56
C ALA A 211 21.81 -1.52 -1.69
N ARG A 212 22.74 -1.47 -2.67
CA ARG A 212 23.60 -0.30 -2.93
C ARG A 212 23.19 0.53 -4.14
N SER A 213 22.11 0.17 -4.83
CA SER A 213 21.63 0.90 -6.00
C SER A 213 20.12 0.92 -6.06
N PHE A 214 19.54 1.97 -6.65
CA PHE A 214 18.10 2.09 -6.81
C PHE A 214 17.47 0.87 -7.50
N ARG A 215 18.11 0.33 -8.55
CA ARG A 215 17.62 -0.88 -9.24
C ARG A 215 17.63 -2.09 -8.31
N ALA A 216 18.72 -2.31 -7.60
CA ALA A 216 18.83 -3.43 -6.66
C ALA A 216 17.79 -3.29 -5.55
N THR A 217 17.59 -2.09 -5.00
CA THR A 217 16.55 -1.80 -4.00
C THR A 217 15.16 -2.11 -4.56
N THR A 218 14.85 -1.72 -5.80
CA THR A 218 13.54 -1.99 -6.42
C THR A 218 13.26 -3.49 -6.52
N TYR A 219 14.19 -4.28 -7.05
CA TYR A 219 13.96 -5.73 -7.18
C TYR A 219 13.96 -6.44 -5.83
N ALA A 220 14.86 -6.04 -4.92
CA ALA A 220 14.89 -6.59 -3.57
C ALA A 220 13.61 -6.29 -2.79
N SER A 221 13.08 -5.06 -2.89
CA SER A 221 11.84 -4.69 -2.21
C SER A 221 10.63 -5.48 -2.73
N ILE A 222 10.56 -5.70 -4.04
CA ILE A 222 9.51 -6.54 -4.64
C ILE A 222 9.64 -7.99 -4.14
N GLY A 223 10.85 -8.56 -4.17
CA GLY A 223 11.09 -9.91 -3.66
C GLY A 223 10.72 -10.07 -2.17
N LEU A 224 11.11 -9.09 -1.33
CA LEU A 224 10.77 -9.06 0.08
C LEU A 224 9.25 -8.89 0.30
N GLY A 225 8.59 -8.04 -0.49
CA GLY A 225 7.15 -7.86 -0.42
C GLY A 225 6.37 -9.14 -0.75
N VAL A 226 6.76 -9.83 -1.82
CA VAL A 226 6.18 -11.12 -2.20
C VAL A 226 6.44 -12.18 -1.13
N ALA A 227 7.68 -12.27 -0.62
CA ALA A 227 8.04 -13.22 0.42
C ALA A 227 7.26 -12.97 1.72
N ALA A 228 7.11 -11.71 2.13
CA ALA A 228 6.35 -11.33 3.31
C ALA A 228 4.84 -11.63 3.14
N ALA A 229 4.27 -11.34 1.97
CA ALA A 229 2.86 -11.62 1.69
C ALA A 229 2.57 -13.12 1.70
N ILE A 230 3.34 -13.90 0.94
CA ILE A 230 3.15 -15.36 0.88
C ILE A 230 3.46 -16.01 2.23
N GLY A 231 4.61 -15.69 2.83
CA GLY A 231 5.03 -16.25 4.12
C GLY A 231 4.05 -15.90 5.24
N GLY A 232 3.59 -14.64 5.28
CA GLY A 232 2.62 -14.19 6.27
C GLY A 232 1.25 -14.86 6.12
N LEU A 233 0.76 -15.06 4.88
CA LEU A 233 -0.49 -15.79 4.61
C LEU A 233 -0.39 -17.26 5.02
N VAL A 234 0.73 -17.91 4.71
CA VAL A 234 0.98 -19.30 5.08
C VAL A 234 1.03 -19.47 6.61
N ILE A 235 1.79 -18.62 7.30
CA ILE A 235 1.89 -18.64 8.77
C ILE A 235 0.53 -18.36 9.39
N ALA A 236 -0.20 -17.35 8.90
CA ALA A 236 -1.52 -16.99 9.40
C ALA A 236 -2.52 -18.15 9.29
N PHE A 237 -2.46 -18.91 8.20
CA PHE A 237 -3.33 -20.07 7.99
C PHE A 237 -3.06 -21.19 8.99
N TYR A 238 -1.77 -21.56 9.20
CA TYR A 238 -1.43 -22.67 10.11
C TYR A 238 -1.56 -22.31 11.59
N ALA A 239 -1.34 -21.03 11.93
CA ALA A 239 -1.38 -20.55 13.31
C ALA A 239 -2.74 -19.93 13.70
N ASP A 240 -3.72 -19.93 12.80
CA ASP A 240 -5.06 -19.32 13.00
C ASP A 240 -4.97 -17.84 13.43
N LEU A 241 -4.09 -17.07 12.74
CA LEU A 241 -3.82 -15.68 13.02
C LEU A 241 -4.45 -14.76 11.96
N PHE A 242 -4.58 -13.48 12.29
CA PHE A 242 -4.99 -12.47 11.31
C PHE A 242 -3.90 -12.27 10.24
N PRO A 243 -4.21 -12.46 8.94
CA PRO A 243 -3.24 -12.42 7.85
C PRO A 243 -2.46 -11.10 7.78
N ALA A 244 -3.18 -9.98 7.88
CA ALA A 244 -2.57 -8.67 7.85
C ALA A 244 -1.52 -8.45 8.94
N ALA A 245 -1.86 -8.76 10.18
CA ALA A 245 -0.94 -8.60 11.31
C ALA A 245 0.31 -9.48 11.15
N THR A 246 0.13 -10.72 10.69
CA THR A 246 1.23 -11.66 10.46
C THR A 246 2.19 -11.18 9.37
N ILE A 247 1.65 -10.67 8.23
CA ILE A 247 2.45 -10.10 7.14
C ILE A 247 3.27 -8.91 7.63
N VAL A 248 2.63 -8.00 8.39
CA VAL A 248 3.31 -6.81 8.91
C VAL A 248 4.39 -7.16 9.90
N LEU A 249 4.10 -8.04 10.86
CA LEU A 249 5.10 -8.48 11.84
C LEU A 249 6.28 -9.17 11.17
N LEU A 250 6.03 -10.02 10.17
CA LEU A 250 7.09 -10.66 9.39
C LEU A 250 7.95 -9.61 8.65
N SER A 251 7.32 -8.58 8.08
CA SER A 251 8.02 -7.48 7.42
C SER A 251 8.86 -6.65 8.39
N ILE A 252 8.37 -6.41 9.62
CA ILE A 252 9.12 -5.73 10.68
C ILE A 252 10.32 -6.58 11.11
N LEU A 253 10.14 -7.89 11.31
CA LEU A 253 11.23 -8.79 11.65
C LEU A 253 12.31 -8.82 10.57
N ALA A 254 11.91 -8.84 9.29
CA ALA A 254 12.83 -8.76 8.17
C ALA A 254 13.61 -7.42 8.16
N PHE A 255 12.95 -6.30 8.47
CA PHE A 255 13.61 -4.99 8.58
C PHE A 255 14.62 -4.96 9.72
N VAL A 256 14.26 -5.45 10.91
CA VAL A 256 15.16 -5.51 12.06
C VAL A 256 16.38 -6.40 11.76
N ALA A 257 16.16 -7.57 11.18
CA ALA A 257 17.24 -8.48 10.78
C ALA A 257 18.19 -7.82 9.76
N ALA A 258 17.64 -7.15 8.73
CA ALA A 258 18.44 -6.43 7.74
C ALA A 258 19.25 -5.29 8.36
N SER A 259 18.66 -4.55 9.29
CA SER A 259 19.32 -3.45 10.01
C SER A 259 20.49 -3.95 10.87
N LEU A 260 20.33 -5.08 11.55
CA LEU A 260 21.41 -5.70 12.33
C LEU A 260 22.56 -6.18 11.44
N ILE A 261 22.23 -6.85 10.30
CA ILE A 261 23.23 -7.32 9.33
C ILE A 261 24.01 -6.14 8.73
N SER A 262 23.31 -5.05 8.40
CA SER A 262 23.93 -3.84 7.86
C SER A 262 24.91 -3.20 8.83
N ARG A 263 24.58 -3.17 10.14
CA ARG A 263 25.49 -2.65 11.18
C ARG A 263 26.75 -3.50 11.34
N ILE A 264 26.62 -4.82 11.31
CA ILE A 264 27.77 -5.73 11.43
C ILE A 264 28.75 -5.52 10.26
N LYS A 265 28.24 -5.31 9.02
CA LYS A 265 29.08 -5.04 7.85
C LYS A 265 29.79 -3.68 7.85
N LEU A 266 29.38 -2.74 8.70
CA LEU A 266 30.02 -1.44 8.84
C LEU A 266 31.12 -1.44 9.90
N ILE A 267 31.16 -2.43 10.77
CA ILE A 267 32.13 -2.55 11.89
C ILE A 267 33.27 -3.49 11.55
N GLY A 268 33.12 -4.39 10.58
CA GLY A 268 34.17 -5.28 10.06
C GLY A 268 34.67 -4.86 8.70
#